data_0b8fda7857ddcccf0d3b6fe83008592b
#
_entry.id   0b8fda7857ddcccf0d3b6fe83008592b
#
_cell.length_a   1.000
_cell.length_b   1.000
_cell.length_c   1.000
_cell.angle_alpha   90.00
_cell.angle_beta   90.00
_cell.angle_gamma   90.00
#
_symmetry.space_group_name_H-M   'P 1'
#
loop_
_entity.id
_entity.type
_entity.pdbx_description
1 polymer ?
#
loop_
_entity_poly.entity_id
_entity_poly.type
_entity_poly.pdbx_seq_one_letter_code
_entity_poly.pdbx_strand_id
1 'polypeptide(L)'
;MPYCYIVPMSLREKLLEQKEKQPGFISVRDLQDLVTADSVVRLLSCDDQKNLSQADQAALEEALPRARKLTAVLILAQLQAYILDIVVKRGIIDEHVFPIGHGTAILPLSAGEMERVRREEWAVPLVLKRKYHIKLPRGAVLPYLRKERVNHGAFGIVYKVKIAYGHLESDLPRMTEVR
;
A
#
# COMPACT_ATOMS: atom_id res chain seq x y z
N MET A 1 -27.26 -11.37 30.83
CA MET A 1 -26.86 -11.38 29.42
C MET A 1 -25.44 -10.84 29.35
N PRO A 2 -24.44 -11.60 28.88
CA PRO A 2 -23.08 -11.09 28.73
C PRO A 2 -23.06 -10.09 27.58
N TYR A 3 -22.72 -8.84 27.88
CA TYR A 3 -22.41 -7.83 26.86
C TYR A 3 -21.14 -8.31 26.11
N CYS A 4 -21.34 -8.74 24.88
CA CYS A 4 -20.23 -9.02 23.97
C CYS A 4 -19.60 -7.66 23.60
N TYR A 5 -18.53 -7.26 24.28
CA TYR A 5 -17.72 -6.12 23.88
C TYR A 5 -17.06 -6.48 22.55
N ILE A 6 -17.59 -5.95 21.46
CA ILE A 6 -16.92 -6.01 20.15
C ILE A 6 -15.70 -5.10 20.27
N VAL A 7 -14.54 -5.71 20.48
CA VAL A 7 -13.25 -5.00 20.41
C VAL A 7 -13.09 -4.52 18.96
N PRO A 8 -12.96 -3.23 18.71
CA PRO A 8 -12.80 -2.72 17.35
C PRO A 8 -11.50 -3.28 16.76
N MET A 9 -11.58 -3.80 15.52
CA MET A 9 -10.43 -4.31 14.79
C MET A 9 -9.34 -3.24 14.68
N SER A 10 -8.11 -3.62 14.95
CA SER A 10 -6.94 -2.75 14.75
C SER A 10 -6.76 -2.41 13.26
N LEU A 11 -6.04 -1.33 12.96
CA LEU A 11 -5.73 -0.96 11.58
C LEU A 11 -4.99 -2.09 10.84
N ARG A 12 -4.07 -2.78 11.53
CA ARG A 12 -3.35 -3.91 10.95
C ARG A 12 -4.27 -5.07 10.57
N GLU A 13 -5.21 -5.43 11.43
CA GLU A 13 -6.20 -6.50 11.15
C GLU A 13 -7.07 -6.14 9.95
N LYS A 14 -7.50 -4.88 9.83
CA LYS A 14 -8.26 -4.39 8.66
C LYS A 14 -7.45 -4.49 7.37
N LEU A 15 -6.16 -4.14 7.39
CA LEU A 15 -5.27 -4.26 6.23
C LEU A 15 -5.07 -5.73 5.84
N LEU A 16 -4.88 -6.63 6.82
CA LEU A 16 -4.77 -8.07 6.57
C LEU A 16 -6.06 -8.64 5.97
N GLU A 17 -7.21 -8.27 6.51
CA GLU A 17 -8.51 -8.69 5.97
C GLU A 17 -8.67 -8.26 4.50
N GLN A 18 -8.30 -7.02 4.14
CA GLN A 18 -8.37 -6.57 2.75
C GLN A 18 -7.37 -7.30 1.85
N LYS A 19 -6.16 -7.57 2.33
CA LYS A 19 -5.14 -8.35 1.60
C LYS A 19 -5.61 -9.78 1.30
N GLU A 20 -6.36 -10.39 2.21
CA GLU A 20 -6.86 -11.77 2.08
C GLU A 20 -8.13 -11.88 1.24
N LYS A 21 -8.89 -10.79 1.10
CA LYS A 21 -10.06 -10.75 0.21
C LYS A 21 -9.65 -10.87 -1.26
N GLN A 22 -10.56 -11.38 -2.09
CA GLN A 22 -10.38 -11.31 -3.54
C GLN A 22 -10.36 -9.84 -4.00
N PRO A 23 -9.39 -9.40 -4.78
CA PRO A 23 -8.45 -10.17 -5.62
C PRO A 23 -7.08 -10.50 -4.97
N GLY A 24 -6.90 -10.43 -3.67
CA GLY A 24 -5.67 -10.81 -2.99
C GLY A 24 -4.64 -9.67 -2.87
N PHE A 25 -5.12 -8.43 -2.91
CA PHE A 25 -4.32 -7.23 -2.68
C PHE A 25 -5.20 -6.08 -2.14
N ILE A 26 -4.56 -5.08 -1.56
CA ILE A 26 -5.23 -3.85 -1.09
C ILE A 26 -5.26 -2.85 -2.24
N SER A 27 -6.46 -2.43 -2.66
CA SER A 27 -6.60 -1.41 -3.70
C SER A 27 -6.18 -0.03 -3.20
N VAL A 28 -5.86 0.89 -4.13
CA VAL A 28 -5.57 2.30 -3.77
C VAL A 28 -6.73 2.92 -3.02
N ARG A 29 -7.97 2.59 -3.39
CA ARG A 29 -9.17 3.10 -2.71
C ARG A 29 -9.23 2.59 -1.26
N ASP A 30 -9.13 1.27 -1.06
CA ASP A 30 -9.15 0.69 0.29
C ASP A 30 -8.02 1.24 1.15
N LEU A 31 -6.85 1.46 0.53
CA LEU A 31 -5.70 2.07 1.19
C LEU A 31 -6.01 3.50 1.64
N GLN A 32 -6.68 4.31 0.80
CA GLN A 32 -7.08 5.67 1.12
C GLN A 32 -8.12 5.71 2.24
N ASP A 33 -9.07 4.78 2.24
CA ASP A 33 -10.13 4.71 3.23
C ASP A 33 -9.62 4.19 4.59
N LEU A 34 -8.66 3.27 4.61
CA LEU A 34 -8.14 2.67 5.83
C LEU A 34 -6.96 3.42 6.45
N VAL A 35 -6.00 3.86 5.62
CA VAL A 35 -4.76 4.51 6.09
C VAL A 35 -4.96 6.02 6.11
N THR A 36 -5.67 6.48 7.14
CA THR A 36 -5.88 7.89 7.45
C THR A 36 -4.97 8.32 8.61
N ALA A 37 -4.72 9.62 8.76
CA ALA A 37 -3.92 10.13 9.87
C ALA A 37 -4.49 9.68 11.22
N ASP A 38 -5.80 9.79 11.41
CA ASP A 38 -6.48 9.33 12.62
C ASP A 38 -6.25 7.84 12.92
N SER A 39 -6.35 6.98 11.89
CA SER A 39 -6.18 5.54 12.07
C SER A 39 -4.73 5.18 12.44
N VAL A 40 -3.76 5.88 11.86
CA VAL A 40 -2.34 5.72 12.16
C VAL A 40 -2.00 6.26 13.55
N VAL A 41 -2.50 7.46 13.89
CA VAL A 41 -2.32 8.05 15.24
C VAL A 41 -2.86 7.12 16.32
N ARG A 42 -4.07 6.57 16.14
CA ARG A 42 -4.65 5.59 17.09
C ARG A 42 -3.78 4.35 17.23
N LEU A 43 -3.28 3.81 16.12
CA LEU A 43 -2.40 2.64 16.16
C LEU A 43 -1.12 2.93 16.96
N LEU A 44 -0.45 4.06 16.68
CA LEU A 44 0.78 4.45 17.36
C LEU A 44 0.56 4.76 18.86
N SER A 45 -0.57 5.36 19.20
CA SER A 45 -0.92 5.68 20.59
C SER A 45 -1.24 4.44 21.43
N CYS A 46 -1.78 3.39 20.81
CA CYS A 46 -2.05 2.12 21.51
C CYS A 46 -0.76 1.34 21.82
N ASP A 47 0.21 1.35 20.90
CA ASP A 47 1.44 0.57 21.05
C ASP A 47 2.41 1.19 22.06
N ASP A 48 2.56 2.52 22.06
CA ASP A 48 3.61 3.21 22.86
C ASP A 48 3.09 3.85 24.15
N GLN A 49 1.78 3.82 24.43
CA GLN A 49 1.14 4.57 25.54
C GLN A 49 1.53 6.07 25.56
N LYS A 50 2.09 6.59 24.48
CA LYS A 50 2.51 7.99 24.31
C LYS A 50 1.50 8.69 23.41
N ASN A 51 0.92 9.74 23.92
CA ASN A 51 0.18 10.67 23.07
C ASN A 51 1.17 11.34 22.10
N LEU A 52 0.96 11.14 20.79
CA LEU A 52 1.69 11.90 19.79
C LEU A 52 1.52 13.39 20.02
N SER A 53 2.59 14.15 19.86
CA SER A 53 2.49 15.61 19.92
C SER A 53 1.57 16.13 18.80
N GLN A 54 0.91 17.25 19.03
CA GLN A 54 0.07 17.88 17.99
C GLN A 54 0.88 18.22 16.74
N ALA A 55 2.16 18.57 16.90
CA ALA A 55 3.07 18.82 15.79
C ALA A 55 3.31 17.56 14.95
N ASP A 56 3.54 16.40 15.58
CA ASP A 56 3.75 15.13 14.88
C ASP A 56 2.47 14.68 14.15
N GLN A 57 1.31 14.91 14.75
CA GLN A 57 0.01 14.61 14.11
C GLN A 57 -0.19 15.45 12.85
N ALA A 58 0.01 16.75 12.92
CA ALA A 58 -0.10 17.65 11.77
C ALA A 58 0.89 17.30 10.66
N ALA A 59 2.14 17.00 11.02
CA ALA A 59 3.17 16.58 10.07
C ALA A 59 2.84 15.22 9.42
N LEU A 60 2.23 14.30 10.16
CA LEU A 60 1.75 13.03 9.61
C LEU A 60 0.59 13.24 8.62
N GLU A 61 -0.37 14.12 8.94
CA GLU A 61 -1.47 14.46 8.02
C GLU A 61 -0.96 15.00 6.69
N GLU A 62 0.08 15.85 6.71
CA GLU A 62 0.68 16.41 5.51
C GLU A 62 1.45 15.36 4.70
N ALA A 63 2.24 14.50 5.36
CA ALA A 63 3.11 13.54 4.70
C ALA A 63 2.37 12.29 4.18
N LEU A 64 1.34 11.85 4.90
CA LEU A 64 0.67 10.57 4.67
C LEU A 64 0.09 10.38 3.25
N PRO A 65 -0.51 11.40 2.59
CA PRO A 65 -1.04 11.22 1.23
C PRO A 65 -0.02 10.71 0.21
N ARG A 66 1.27 11.01 0.41
CA ARG A 66 2.38 10.61 -0.45
C ARG A 66 3.12 9.36 0.04
N ALA A 67 2.82 8.88 1.24
CA ALA A 67 3.49 7.77 1.91
C ALA A 67 2.52 6.66 2.38
N ARG A 68 1.32 6.59 1.80
CA ARG A 68 0.28 5.64 2.26
C ARG A 68 0.69 4.19 2.06
N LYS A 69 1.25 3.85 0.90
CA LYS A 69 1.72 2.50 0.63
C LYS A 69 2.84 2.13 1.60
N LEU A 70 3.82 2.99 1.79
CA LEU A 70 4.92 2.77 2.72
C LEU A 70 4.41 2.56 4.15
N THR A 71 3.48 3.41 4.60
CA THR A 71 2.84 3.29 5.91
C THR A 71 2.11 1.95 6.05
N ALA A 72 1.29 1.55 5.08
CA ALA A 72 0.60 0.26 5.10
C ALA A 72 1.57 -0.92 5.14
N VAL A 73 2.62 -0.89 4.32
CA VAL A 73 3.65 -1.94 4.28
C VAL A 73 4.40 -2.03 5.62
N LEU A 74 4.73 -0.90 6.24
CA LEU A 74 5.35 -0.89 7.58
C LEU A 74 4.42 -1.49 8.64
N ILE A 75 3.12 -1.18 8.61
CA ILE A 75 2.14 -1.75 9.53
C ILE A 75 2.00 -3.27 9.33
N LEU A 76 1.88 -3.73 8.09
CA LEU A 76 1.80 -5.15 7.76
C LEU A 76 3.06 -5.92 8.19
N ALA A 77 4.22 -5.30 7.99
CA ALA A 77 5.53 -5.84 8.40
C ALA A 77 5.78 -5.77 9.93
N GLN A 78 4.84 -5.24 10.72
CA GLN A 78 4.97 -5.00 12.17
C GLN A 78 6.14 -4.07 12.51
N LEU A 79 6.25 -2.98 11.77
CA LEU A 79 7.28 -1.96 11.89
C LEU A 79 6.68 -0.56 12.08
N GLN A 80 5.47 -0.49 12.66
CA GLN A 80 4.75 0.76 12.85
C GLN A 80 5.52 1.79 13.70
N ALA A 81 6.37 1.35 14.61
CA ALA A 81 7.22 2.24 15.41
C ALA A 81 8.16 3.14 14.57
N TYR A 82 8.48 2.73 13.34
CA TYR A 82 9.33 3.48 12.43
C TYR A 82 8.58 4.53 11.59
N ILE A 83 7.24 4.55 11.60
CA ILE A 83 6.45 5.43 10.73
C ILE A 83 6.81 6.90 10.91
N LEU A 84 6.86 7.39 12.15
CA LEU A 84 7.20 8.79 12.41
C LEU A 84 8.62 9.14 11.97
N ASP A 85 9.59 8.28 12.23
CA ASP A 85 10.98 8.55 11.82
C ASP A 85 11.12 8.55 10.29
N ILE A 86 10.54 7.56 9.62
CA ILE A 86 10.67 7.38 8.17
C ILE A 86 9.83 8.39 7.40
N VAL A 87 8.54 8.49 7.72
CA VAL A 87 7.58 9.27 6.91
C VAL A 87 7.63 10.74 7.28
N VAL A 88 7.64 11.04 8.59
CA VAL A 88 7.56 12.43 9.05
C VAL A 88 8.94 13.08 9.12
N LYS A 89 9.87 12.51 9.89
CA LYS A 89 11.17 13.15 10.13
C LYS A 89 12.08 13.11 8.91
N ARG A 90 12.10 12.01 8.15
CA ARG A 90 12.95 11.86 6.96
C ARG A 90 12.24 12.21 5.65
N GLY A 91 10.91 12.42 5.66
CA GLY A 91 10.14 12.78 4.49
C GLY A 91 10.20 11.71 3.38
N ILE A 92 10.34 10.44 3.74
CA ILE A 92 10.41 9.34 2.76
C ILE A 92 8.98 9.01 2.30
N ILE A 93 8.77 9.04 0.99
CA ILE A 93 7.48 8.80 0.35
C ILE A 93 7.50 7.54 -0.52
N ASP A 94 6.34 7.11 -0.99
CA ASP A 94 6.16 5.89 -1.77
C ASP A 94 7.07 5.82 -3.00
N GLU A 95 7.20 6.92 -3.74
CA GLU A 95 8.02 6.99 -4.97
C GLU A 95 9.52 6.83 -4.70
N HIS A 96 9.98 7.14 -3.48
CA HIS A 96 11.39 6.99 -3.10
C HIS A 96 11.76 5.53 -2.82
N VAL A 97 10.77 4.69 -2.50
CA VAL A 97 11.00 3.32 -2.01
C VAL A 97 10.58 2.27 -3.01
N PHE A 98 9.44 2.46 -3.67
CA PHE A 98 8.82 1.41 -4.47
C PHE A 98 9.00 1.58 -5.98
N PRO A 99 9.26 0.48 -6.70
CA PRO A 99 9.49 -0.88 -6.18
C PRO A 99 10.85 -0.98 -5.47
N ILE A 100 10.90 -1.78 -4.40
CA ILE A 100 12.14 -1.97 -3.63
C ILE A 100 13.24 -2.53 -4.53
N GLY A 101 14.44 -1.93 -4.43
CA GLY A 101 15.56 -2.23 -5.31
C GLY A 101 15.65 -1.32 -6.54
N HIS A 102 14.62 -0.56 -6.86
CA HIS A 102 14.60 0.48 -7.89
C HIS A 102 14.41 1.88 -7.28
N GLY A 103 13.97 1.94 -6.02
CA GLY A 103 13.83 3.19 -5.28
C GLY A 103 15.17 3.80 -4.88
N THR A 104 15.18 5.10 -4.65
CA THR A 104 16.38 5.89 -4.31
C THR A 104 16.63 5.98 -2.81
N ALA A 105 15.60 5.77 -1.99
CA ALA A 105 15.72 5.88 -0.55
C ALA A 105 16.16 4.58 0.11
N ILE A 106 17.14 4.69 0.99
CA ILE A 106 17.53 3.60 1.90
C ILE A 106 16.72 3.78 3.18
N LEU A 107 15.88 2.81 3.50
CA LEU A 107 15.16 2.79 4.75
C LEU A 107 16.13 2.49 5.91
N PRO A 108 15.99 3.18 7.05
CA PRO A 108 16.86 2.98 8.22
C PRO A 108 16.44 1.72 9.00
N LEU A 109 16.41 0.60 8.30
CA LEU A 109 15.96 -0.69 8.81
C LEU A 109 17.09 -1.72 8.72
N SER A 110 17.12 -2.65 9.65
CA SER A 110 18.01 -3.81 9.60
C SER A 110 17.68 -4.72 8.42
N ALA A 111 18.60 -5.62 8.07
CA ALA A 111 18.39 -6.57 6.98
C ALA A 111 17.12 -7.45 7.19
N GLY A 112 16.87 -7.89 8.43
CA GLY A 112 15.69 -8.68 8.76
C GLY A 112 14.38 -7.90 8.67
N GLU A 113 14.40 -6.61 9.03
CA GLU A 113 13.26 -5.71 8.88
C GLU A 113 12.98 -5.40 7.42
N MET A 114 14.03 -5.16 6.63
CA MET A 114 13.91 -4.99 5.18
C MET A 114 13.32 -6.21 4.49
N GLU A 115 13.66 -7.42 4.94
CA GLU A 115 13.07 -8.64 4.39
C GLU A 115 11.56 -8.73 4.70
N ARG A 116 11.13 -8.30 5.89
CA ARG A 116 9.70 -8.17 6.22
C ARG A 116 9.00 -7.17 5.32
N VAL A 117 9.60 -6.00 5.07
CA VAL A 117 9.08 -4.98 4.17
C VAL A 117 8.95 -5.52 2.73
N ARG A 118 9.98 -6.22 2.22
CA ARG A 118 9.93 -6.84 0.88
C ARG A 118 8.81 -7.87 0.73
N ARG A 119 8.54 -8.63 1.78
CA ARG A 119 7.45 -9.62 1.78
C ARG A 119 6.08 -8.97 1.65
N GLU A 120 5.92 -7.79 2.24
CA GLU A 120 4.66 -7.06 2.23
C GLU A 120 4.54 -6.02 1.10
N GLU A 121 5.61 -5.75 0.36
CA GLU A 121 5.66 -4.75 -0.71
C GLU A 121 4.48 -4.86 -1.70
N TRP A 122 4.13 -6.09 -2.05
CA TRP A 122 3.12 -6.38 -3.06
C TRP A 122 1.70 -6.52 -2.50
N ALA A 123 1.51 -6.34 -1.19
CA ALA A 123 0.18 -6.24 -0.60
C ALA A 123 -0.60 -5.05 -1.19
N VAL A 124 0.12 -3.99 -1.58
CA VAL A 124 -0.41 -2.86 -2.33
C VAL A 124 0.31 -2.80 -3.68
N PRO A 125 -0.31 -3.21 -4.80
CA PRO A 125 0.31 -3.17 -6.12
C PRO A 125 0.71 -1.75 -6.54
N LEU A 126 1.61 -1.68 -7.52
CA LEU A 126 2.00 -0.41 -8.10
C LEU A 126 0.86 0.24 -8.87
N VAL A 127 0.88 1.56 -8.96
CA VAL A 127 0.11 2.31 -9.93
C VAL A 127 0.81 2.18 -11.29
N LEU A 128 0.10 1.65 -12.28
CA LEU A 128 0.62 1.47 -13.62
C LEU A 128 0.60 2.81 -14.35
N LYS A 129 1.77 3.25 -14.81
CA LYS A 129 1.91 4.48 -15.59
C LYS A 129 1.88 4.16 -17.09
N ARG A 130 1.15 4.93 -17.87
CA ARG A 130 1.12 4.78 -19.32
C ARG A 130 2.48 5.07 -19.93
N LYS A 131 2.90 4.26 -20.91
CA LYS A 131 4.20 4.36 -21.60
C LYS A 131 5.45 4.08 -20.75
N TYR A 132 5.30 3.66 -19.51
CA TYR A 132 6.42 3.23 -18.70
C TYR A 132 6.57 1.71 -18.76
N HIS A 133 7.79 1.28 -19.02
CA HIS A 133 8.17 -0.13 -18.96
C HIS A 133 8.85 -0.39 -17.62
N ILE A 134 8.20 -1.16 -16.76
CA ILE A 134 8.76 -1.55 -15.46
C ILE A 134 9.03 -3.04 -15.51
N LYS A 135 10.27 -3.44 -15.27
CA LYS A 135 10.61 -4.84 -15.08
C LYS A 135 10.22 -5.25 -13.65
N LEU A 136 9.18 -6.03 -13.54
CA LEU A 136 8.71 -6.50 -12.24
C LEU A 136 9.43 -7.79 -11.83
N PRO A 137 9.74 -7.98 -10.54
CA PRO A 137 10.29 -9.23 -10.03
C PRO A 137 9.26 -10.37 -10.13
N ARG A 138 9.73 -11.60 -10.05
CA ARG A 138 8.85 -12.77 -9.95
C ARG A 138 8.02 -12.67 -8.68
N GLY A 139 6.71 -12.89 -8.78
CA GLY A 139 5.79 -12.79 -7.64
C GLY A 139 5.19 -11.41 -7.43
N ALA A 140 5.55 -10.40 -8.23
CA ALA A 140 4.87 -9.10 -8.17
C ALA A 140 3.37 -9.27 -8.45
N VAL A 141 2.54 -8.74 -7.55
CA VAL A 141 1.09 -8.74 -7.70
C VAL A 141 0.69 -7.58 -8.60
N LEU A 142 -0.01 -7.90 -9.67
CA LEU A 142 -0.57 -6.90 -10.59
C LEU A 142 -2.02 -6.57 -10.19
N PRO A 143 -2.45 -5.32 -10.34
CA PRO A 143 -3.77 -4.87 -9.88
C PRO A 143 -4.90 -5.31 -10.82
N TYR A 144 -4.95 -6.60 -11.16
CA TYR A 144 -5.94 -7.15 -12.09
C TYR A 144 -7.13 -7.74 -11.33
N LEU A 145 -8.32 -7.13 -11.51
CA LEU A 145 -9.58 -7.68 -11.02
C LEU A 145 -10.07 -8.85 -11.87
N ARG A 146 -9.77 -8.80 -13.19
CA ARG A 146 -10.14 -9.83 -14.15
C ARG A 146 -9.07 -9.94 -15.22
N LYS A 147 -8.79 -11.16 -15.65
CA LYS A 147 -7.86 -11.47 -16.72
C LYS A 147 -8.48 -12.51 -17.63
N GLU A 148 -8.69 -12.16 -18.90
CA GLU A 148 -9.24 -13.02 -19.93
C GLU A 148 -8.22 -13.20 -21.06
N ARG A 149 -8.01 -14.45 -21.48
CA ARG A 149 -7.19 -14.73 -22.65
C ARG A 149 -7.98 -14.36 -23.91
N VAL A 150 -7.45 -13.47 -24.71
CA VAL A 150 -8.11 -13.00 -25.93
C VAL A 150 -7.54 -13.69 -27.15
N ASN A 151 -6.20 -13.82 -27.22
CA ASN A 151 -5.54 -14.37 -28.40
C ASN A 151 -4.25 -15.07 -28.04
N HIS A 152 -3.76 -15.90 -28.99
CA HIS A 152 -2.49 -16.59 -28.92
C HIS A 152 -1.72 -16.29 -30.21
N GLY A 153 -0.69 -15.46 -30.12
CA GLY A 153 0.18 -15.13 -31.25
C GLY A 153 1.48 -15.93 -31.21
N ALA A 154 2.24 -15.85 -32.30
CA ALA A 154 3.56 -16.51 -32.41
C ALA A 154 4.56 -16.05 -31.33
N PHE A 155 4.37 -14.87 -30.76
CA PHE A 155 5.28 -14.26 -29.79
C PHE A 155 4.74 -14.20 -28.36
N GLY A 156 3.55 -14.78 -28.09
CA GLY A 156 3.01 -14.79 -26.75
C GLY A 156 1.48 -14.85 -26.68
N ILE A 157 0.98 -14.74 -25.46
CA ILE A 157 -0.44 -14.77 -25.15
C ILE A 157 -0.93 -13.35 -24.83
N VAL A 158 -1.97 -12.91 -25.49
CA VAL A 158 -2.62 -11.62 -25.25
C VAL A 158 -3.77 -11.79 -24.29
N TYR A 159 -3.79 -10.93 -23.27
CA TYR A 159 -4.85 -10.90 -22.28
C TYR A 159 -5.58 -9.56 -22.28
N LYS A 160 -6.89 -9.60 -22.17
CA LYS A 160 -7.72 -8.47 -21.76
C LYS A 160 -7.76 -8.46 -20.22
N VAL A 161 -7.45 -7.32 -19.61
CA VAL A 161 -7.39 -7.19 -18.15
C VAL A 161 -8.30 -6.06 -17.69
N LYS A 162 -8.96 -6.25 -16.55
CA LYS A 162 -9.65 -5.19 -15.82
C LYS A 162 -8.75 -4.79 -14.65
N ILE A 163 -8.31 -3.53 -14.64
CA ILE A 163 -7.42 -2.99 -13.60
C ILE A 163 -8.26 -2.42 -12.46
N ALA A 164 -7.82 -2.60 -11.22
CA ALA A 164 -8.47 -2.03 -10.05
C ALA A 164 -8.42 -0.50 -10.09
N TYR A 165 -9.45 0.13 -9.57
CA TYR A 165 -9.57 1.59 -9.53
C TYR A 165 -8.38 2.23 -8.79
N GLY A 166 -7.83 3.32 -9.34
CA GLY A 166 -6.68 4.03 -8.79
C GLY A 166 -5.32 3.41 -9.10
N HIS A 167 -5.27 2.22 -9.72
CA HIS A 167 -4.00 1.58 -10.12
C HIS A 167 -3.58 1.83 -11.57
N LEU A 168 -4.26 2.72 -12.27
CA LEU A 168 -3.86 3.22 -13.58
C LEU A 168 -3.79 4.73 -13.51
N GLU A 169 -2.62 5.30 -13.74
CA GLU A 169 -2.45 6.73 -13.91
C GLU A 169 -3.07 7.13 -15.25
N SER A 170 -4.22 7.79 -15.21
CA SER A 170 -4.93 8.18 -16.40
C SER A 170 -4.69 9.66 -16.71
N ASP A 171 -3.95 9.91 -17.75
CA ASP A 171 -4.07 11.18 -18.52
C ASP A 171 -5.34 11.16 -19.41
N LEU A 172 -6.19 10.15 -19.26
CA LEU A 172 -7.42 10.02 -20.03
C LEU A 172 -8.60 10.54 -19.23
N PRO A 173 -9.44 11.40 -19.84
CA PRO A 173 -10.77 11.63 -19.32
C PRO A 173 -11.44 10.26 -19.18
N ARG A 174 -12.19 10.06 -18.09
CA ARG A 174 -12.90 8.82 -17.74
C ARG A 174 -13.52 8.19 -18.98
N MET A 175 -12.86 7.22 -19.56
CA MET A 175 -13.52 6.32 -20.51
C MET A 175 -14.30 5.32 -19.65
N THR A 176 -15.54 5.70 -19.38
CA THR A 176 -16.61 4.78 -19.08
C THR A 176 -16.68 3.77 -20.22
N GLU A 177 -16.42 2.50 -19.89
CA GLU A 177 -16.62 1.34 -20.74
C GLU A 177 -15.98 1.36 -22.12
N VAL A 178 -14.83 0.73 -22.24
CA VAL A 178 -14.45 0.11 -23.52
C VAL A 178 -15.22 -1.20 -23.63
N ARG A 179 -16.27 -1.17 -24.46
CA ARG A 179 -16.98 -2.38 -24.94
C ARG A 179 -16.04 -3.29 -25.70
#